data_a1a89253f0cfa14ab5755bfd7c37d361
#
_entry.id   a1a89253f0cfa14ab5755bfd7c37d361
#
_cell.length_a   1.000
_cell.length_b   1.000
_cell.length_c   1.000
_cell.angle_alpha   90.00
_cell.angle_beta   90.00
_cell.angle_gamma   90.00
#
_symmetry.space_group_name_H-M   'P 1'
#
loop_
_entity.id
_entity.type
_entity.pdbx_description
1 polymer ?
#
loop_
_entity_poly.entity_id
_entity_poly.type
_entity_poly.pdbx_seq_one_letter_code
_entity_poly.pdbx_strand_id
1 'polypeptide(L)'
;MDTASAFEADLETFLTDMVWTFTTHCGRSAAVVWPRGEDTVVPALIAAHGQHGPARRHLALDFAERLGTLVDHGTRARYRTVAAGDSTDGTPVAADTFLLPLRGAVEARLTPLGTDWPAGVCGLRHRLRAGEVLFLPAGFNCALSTRSQALVLELTLSRREPDQVATDRGSPV
;
A
#
# COMPACT_ATOMS: atom_id res chain seq x y z
N MET A 1 5.43 -25.86 -17.07
CA MET A 1 5.49 -24.42 -16.75
C MET A 1 5.90 -24.34 -15.29
N ASP A 2 7.01 -23.68 -15.00
CA ASP A 2 7.58 -23.64 -13.65
C ASP A 2 6.70 -22.74 -12.77
N THR A 3 6.28 -23.23 -11.60
CA THR A 3 5.43 -22.49 -10.65
C THR A 3 6.05 -21.16 -10.21
N ALA A 4 7.38 -21.07 -10.17
CA ALA A 4 8.10 -19.83 -9.86
C ALA A 4 7.93 -18.78 -10.97
N SER A 5 7.97 -19.19 -12.24
CA SER A 5 7.77 -18.29 -13.38
C SER A 5 6.33 -17.75 -13.46
N ALA A 6 5.34 -18.58 -13.10
CA ALA A 6 3.94 -18.15 -13.05
C ALA A 6 3.71 -17.11 -11.94
N PHE A 7 4.29 -17.34 -10.75
CA PHE A 7 4.22 -16.38 -9.64
C PHE A 7 4.83 -15.02 -10.00
N GLU A 8 6.01 -15.02 -10.65
CA GLU A 8 6.66 -13.75 -11.06
C GLU A 8 5.80 -12.98 -12.06
N ALA A 9 5.17 -13.65 -13.03
CA ALA A 9 4.30 -13.02 -14.01
C ALA A 9 3.04 -12.40 -13.36
N ASP A 10 2.44 -13.11 -12.40
CA ASP A 10 1.28 -12.62 -11.64
C ASP A 10 1.69 -11.44 -10.75
N LEU A 11 2.86 -11.49 -10.11
CA LEU A 11 3.39 -10.41 -9.30
C LEU A 11 3.66 -9.14 -10.12
N GLU A 12 4.28 -9.27 -11.29
CA GLU A 12 4.51 -8.15 -12.20
C GLU A 12 3.19 -7.51 -12.66
N THR A 13 2.20 -8.33 -12.96
CA THR A 13 0.88 -7.84 -13.38
C THR A 13 0.19 -7.12 -12.24
N PHE A 14 0.23 -7.68 -11.03
CA PHE A 14 -0.32 -7.09 -9.81
C PHE A 14 0.31 -5.71 -9.53
N LEU A 15 1.64 -5.63 -9.55
CA LEU A 15 2.38 -4.40 -9.35
C LEU A 15 2.06 -3.36 -10.45
N THR A 16 1.92 -3.78 -11.70
CA THR A 16 1.56 -2.90 -12.81
C THR A 16 0.21 -2.22 -12.57
N ASP A 17 -0.79 -2.96 -12.12
CA ASP A 17 -2.11 -2.41 -11.81
C ASP A 17 -2.05 -1.42 -10.63
N MET A 18 -1.21 -1.66 -9.62
CA MET A 18 -0.97 -0.72 -8.52
C MET A 18 -0.25 0.54 -9.00
N VAL A 19 0.78 0.42 -9.83
CA VAL A 19 1.52 1.56 -10.41
C VAL A 19 0.59 2.42 -11.25
N TRP A 20 -0.25 1.81 -12.08
CA TRP A 20 -1.24 2.53 -12.86
C TRP A 20 -2.21 3.30 -11.98
N THR A 21 -2.67 2.68 -10.88
CA THR A 21 -3.55 3.33 -9.91
C THR A 21 -2.85 4.53 -9.25
N PHE A 22 -1.60 4.37 -8.82
CA PHE A 22 -0.80 5.44 -8.25
C PHE A 22 -0.64 6.60 -9.23
N THR A 23 -0.17 6.35 -10.44
CA THR A 23 0.09 7.40 -11.44
C THR A 23 -1.16 8.16 -11.85
N THR A 24 -2.31 7.49 -11.84
CA THR A 24 -3.60 8.11 -12.20
C THR A 24 -4.16 8.96 -11.06
N HIS A 25 -4.01 8.54 -9.81
CA HIS A 25 -4.72 9.09 -8.66
C HIS A 25 -3.85 9.85 -7.66
N CYS A 26 -2.51 9.78 -7.76
CA CYS A 26 -1.59 10.50 -6.88
C CYS A 26 -1.87 12.01 -6.89
N GLY A 27 -2.06 12.59 -5.71
CA GLY A 27 -2.41 14.00 -5.53
C GLY A 27 -3.80 14.41 -6.07
N ARG A 28 -4.67 13.45 -6.39
CA ARG A 28 -5.99 13.72 -6.99
C ARG A 28 -7.15 13.12 -6.22
N SER A 29 -7.13 11.82 -5.98
CA SER A 29 -8.27 11.12 -5.34
C SER A 29 -7.83 9.78 -4.77
N ALA A 30 -8.58 9.28 -3.79
CA ALA A 30 -8.51 7.88 -3.41
C ALA A 30 -9.10 7.00 -4.52
N ALA A 31 -8.61 5.77 -4.64
CA ALA A 31 -9.07 4.82 -5.64
C ALA A 31 -9.04 3.38 -5.12
N VAL A 32 -9.97 2.57 -5.57
CA VAL A 32 -10.01 1.13 -5.34
C VAL A 32 -9.72 0.43 -6.66
N VAL A 33 -8.83 -0.54 -6.62
CA VAL A 33 -8.49 -1.39 -7.76
C VAL A 33 -8.54 -2.85 -7.33
N TRP A 34 -8.87 -3.73 -8.26
CA TRP A 34 -8.73 -5.18 -8.12
C TRP A 34 -7.60 -5.64 -9.04
N PRO A 35 -6.37 -5.73 -8.53
CA PRO A 35 -5.23 -6.07 -9.35
C PRO A 35 -5.34 -7.51 -9.85
N ARG A 36 -4.92 -7.75 -11.08
CA ARG A 36 -4.80 -9.10 -11.63
C ARG A 36 -3.65 -9.83 -10.95
N GLY A 37 -3.78 -11.15 -10.81
CA GLY A 37 -2.79 -11.99 -10.12
C GLY A 37 -3.00 -12.08 -8.61
N GLU A 38 -4.09 -11.52 -8.07
CA GLU A 38 -4.40 -11.57 -6.64
C GLU A 38 -4.52 -12.98 -6.09
N ASP A 39 -5.05 -13.91 -6.89
CA ASP A 39 -5.20 -15.32 -6.50
C ASP A 39 -3.87 -16.00 -6.18
N THR A 40 -2.77 -15.50 -6.70
CA THR A 40 -1.41 -16.02 -6.47
C THR A 40 -0.64 -15.17 -5.46
N VAL A 41 -0.70 -13.85 -5.59
CA VAL A 41 0.08 -12.91 -4.78
C VAL A 41 -0.43 -12.85 -3.34
N VAL A 42 -1.75 -12.77 -3.14
CA VAL A 42 -2.34 -12.64 -1.79
C VAL A 42 -2.05 -13.86 -0.91
N PRO A 43 -2.24 -15.13 -1.36
CA PRO A 43 -1.85 -16.31 -0.59
C PRO A 43 -0.37 -16.33 -0.24
N ALA A 44 0.51 -15.91 -1.15
CA ALA A 44 1.95 -15.85 -0.90
C ALA A 44 2.30 -14.83 0.21
N LEU A 45 1.69 -13.65 0.19
CA LEU A 45 1.86 -12.62 1.22
C LEU A 45 1.32 -13.10 2.59
N ILE A 46 0.20 -13.83 2.62
CA ILE A 46 -0.32 -14.44 3.85
C ILE A 46 0.66 -15.48 4.40
N ALA A 47 1.20 -16.35 3.54
CA ALA A 47 2.16 -17.36 3.94
C ALA A 47 3.44 -16.73 4.49
N ALA A 48 3.90 -15.62 3.91
CA ALA A 48 5.06 -14.87 4.40
C ALA A 48 4.82 -14.23 5.79
N HIS A 49 3.60 -13.80 6.08
CA HIS A 49 3.25 -13.24 7.40
C HIS A 49 3.28 -14.28 8.51
N GLY A 50 2.79 -15.50 8.24
CA GLY A 50 2.67 -16.58 9.24
C GLY A 50 4.00 -17.25 9.64
N GLN A 51 5.12 -16.89 9.03
CA GLN A 51 6.38 -17.60 9.21
C GLN A 51 7.40 -16.77 10.01
N HIS A 52 7.80 -17.33 11.18
CA HIS A 52 8.86 -16.78 12.02
C HIS A 52 10.23 -17.24 11.51
N GLY A 53 10.96 -16.36 10.83
CA GLY A 53 12.33 -16.63 10.40
C GLY A 53 12.89 -15.54 9.49
N PRO A 54 14.22 -15.31 9.49
CA PRO A 54 14.84 -14.23 8.72
C PRO A 54 14.66 -14.38 7.20
N ALA A 55 14.53 -15.59 6.68
CA ALA A 55 14.46 -15.85 5.24
C ALA A 55 13.12 -15.48 4.58
N ARG A 56 12.05 -15.25 5.32
CA ARG A 56 10.70 -15.07 4.74
C ARG A 56 9.98 -13.74 5.08
N ARG A 57 10.61 -12.86 5.83
CA ARG A 57 10.20 -11.43 5.85
C ARG A 57 10.43 -10.76 4.49
N HIS A 58 11.17 -11.43 3.61
CA HIS A 58 11.60 -10.86 2.34
C HIS A 58 10.45 -10.60 1.39
N LEU A 59 9.41 -11.45 1.27
CA LEU A 59 8.40 -11.25 0.22
C LEU A 59 7.66 -9.91 0.32
N ALA A 60 7.19 -9.50 1.52
CA ALA A 60 6.51 -8.22 1.67
C ALA A 60 7.48 -7.04 1.51
N LEU A 61 8.75 -7.21 1.90
CA LEU A 61 9.80 -6.22 1.69
C LEU A 61 10.17 -6.14 0.21
N ASP A 62 10.37 -7.26 -0.45
CA ASP A 62 10.64 -7.33 -1.90
C ASP A 62 9.48 -6.74 -2.71
N PHE A 63 8.24 -7.05 -2.31
CA PHE A 63 7.04 -6.47 -2.90
C PHE A 63 7.04 -4.94 -2.77
N ALA A 64 7.31 -4.44 -1.55
CA ALA A 64 7.39 -3.01 -1.28
C ALA A 64 8.54 -2.34 -2.06
N GLU A 65 9.72 -2.97 -2.11
CA GLU A 65 10.88 -2.44 -2.82
C GLU A 65 10.65 -2.38 -4.33
N ARG A 66 10.07 -3.42 -4.91
CA ARG A 66 9.70 -3.44 -6.34
C ARG A 66 8.67 -2.34 -6.64
N LEU A 67 7.60 -2.23 -5.83
CA LEU A 67 6.61 -1.16 -5.99
C LEU A 67 7.29 0.21 -5.89
N GLY A 68 8.11 0.42 -4.86
CA GLY A 68 8.83 1.68 -4.64
C GLY A 68 9.74 2.05 -5.81
N THR A 69 10.42 1.06 -6.40
CA THR A 69 11.26 1.27 -7.58
C THR A 69 10.44 1.68 -8.79
N LEU A 70 9.28 1.05 -9.01
CA LEU A 70 8.40 1.36 -10.15
C LEU A 70 7.75 2.74 -10.05
N VAL A 71 7.48 3.24 -8.83
CA VAL A 71 6.85 4.57 -8.62
C VAL A 71 7.87 5.65 -8.21
N ASP A 72 9.16 5.32 -8.16
CA ASP A 72 10.26 6.20 -7.73
C ASP A 72 10.06 6.76 -6.31
N HIS A 73 9.66 5.89 -5.37
CA HIS A 73 9.45 6.21 -3.96
C HIS A 73 10.16 5.20 -3.05
N GLY A 74 10.53 5.64 -1.86
CA GLY A 74 10.82 4.71 -0.76
C GLY A 74 9.50 4.08 -0.32
N THR A 75 9.47 2.76 -0.12
CA THR A 75 8.24 2.08 0.30
C THR A 75 8.48 1.27 1.56
N ARG A 76 7.57 1.41 2.53
CA ARG A 76 7.57 0.63 3.76
C ARG A 76 6.36 -0.28 3.79
N ALA A 77 6.58 -1.58 4.02
CA ALA A 77 5.53 -2.57 4.22
C ALA A 77 5.29 -2.82 5.71
N ARG A 78 4.02 -2.89 6.12
CA ARG A 78 3.61 -3.23 7.48
C ARG A 78 2.37 -4.12 7.44
N TYR A 79 2.42 -5.27 8.12
CA TYR A 79 1.22 -6.04 8.40
C TYR A 79 0.47 -5.48 9.60
N ARG A 80 -0.84 -5.36 9.46
CA ARG A 80 -1.75 -4.88 10.50
C ARG A 80 -2.91 -5.84 10.66
N THR A 81 -3.12 -6.31 11.88
CA THR A 81 -4.33 -7.04 12.24
C THR A 81 -5.36 -6.05 12.76
N VAL A 82 -6.57 -6.10 12.22
CA VAL A 82 -7.74 -5.35 12.70
C VAL A 82 -8.64 -6.37 13.40
N ALA A 83 -8.86 -6.20 14.69
CA ALA A 83 -9.68 -7.13 15.48
C ALA A 83 -11.17 -6.98 15.14
N ALA A 84 -11.95 -8.04 15.40
CA ALA A 84 -13.39 -8.01 15.17
C ALA A 84 -14.05 -6.95 16.06
N GLY A 85 -14.88 -6.11 15.44
CA GLY A 85 -15.57 -5.03 16.13
C GLY A 85 -14.73 -3.77 16.36
N ASP A 86 -13.42 -3.81 16.07
CA ASP A 86 -12.58 -2.61 16.12
C ASP A 86 -13.02 -1.59 15.08
N SER A 87 -13.03 -0.35 15.53
CA SER A 87 -13.13 0.83 14.67
C SER A 87 -12.00 1.76 15.05
N THR A 88 -11.17 2.12 14.10
CA THR A 88 -10.18 3.17 14.33
C THR A 88 -10.84 4.53 14.17
N ASP A 89 -10.57 5.43 15.08
CA ASP A 89 -10.82 6.84 14.83
C ASP A 89 -10.04 7.26 13.58
N GLY A 90 -10.64 8.13 12.76
CA GLY A 90 -9.98 8.56 11.54
C GLY A 90 -8.57 9.07 11.83
N THR A 91 -7.57 8.47 11.20
CA THR A 91 -6.16 8.88 11.33
C THR A 91 -5.72 9.61 10.07
N PRO A 92 -5.08 10.79 10.21
CA PRO A 92 -4.51 11.47 9.06
C PRO A 92 -3.49 10.61 8.32
N VAL A 93 -3.65 10.51 7.01
CA VAL A 93 -2.71 9.82 6.12
C VAL A 93 -1.61 10.83 5.75
N ALA A 94 -0.43 10.65 6.36
CA ALA A 94 0.68 11.59 6.21
C ALA A 94 1.47 11.40 4.89
N ALA A 95 1.38 10.21 4.30
CA ALA A 95 2.06 9.87 3.05
C ALA A 95 1.14 8.99 2.20
N ASP A 96 1.35 8.99 0.90
CA ASP A 96 0.61 8.12 -0.02
C ASP A 96 0.70 6.67 0.45
N THR A 97 -0.43 5.98 0.51
CA THR A 97 -0.51 4.67 1.14
C THR A 97 -1.40 3.73 0.34
N PHE A 98 -0.97 2.49 0.18
CA PHE A 98 -1.84 1.42 -0.28
C PHE A 98 -2.27 0.55 0.89
N LEU A 99 -3.55 0.18 0.94
CA LEU A 99 -4.10 -0.81 1.84
C LEU A 99 -4.56 -2.03 1.05
N LEU A 100 -4.01 -3.19 1.37
CA LEU A 100 -4.34 -4.47 0.76
C LEU A 100 -4.84 -5.43 1.84
N PRO A 101 -6.14 -5.65 2.01
CA PRO A 101 -6.63 -6.73 2.83
C PRO A 101 -6.19 -8.07 2.27
N LEU A 102 -5.48 -8.85 3.08
CA LEU A 102 -5.01 -10.18 2.72
C LEU A 102 -5.99 -11.25 3.19
N ARG A 103 -6.65 -11.02 4.33
CA ARG A 103 -7.65 -11.92 4.91
C ARG A 103 -8.78 -11.11 5.54
N GLY A 104 -10.01 -11.58 5.37
CA GLY A 104 -11.20 -10.89 5.87
C GLY A 104 -11.59 -9.71 4.98
N ALA A 105 -12.41 -8.80 5.53
CA ALA A 105 -12.82 -7.58 4.86
C ALA A 105 -12.79 -6.41 5.84
N VAL A 106 -12.40 -5.25 5.38
CA VAL A 106 -12.40 -4.01 6.15
C VAL A 106 -13.26 -2.96 5.48
N GLU A 107 -14.02 -2.21 6.25
CA GLU A 107 -14.71 -1.02 5.77
C GLU A 107 -13.77 0.17 5.97
N ALA A 108 -13.42 0.83 4.88
CA ALA A 108 -12.65 2.06 4.90
C ALA A 108 -13.58 3.26 4.72
N ARG A 109 -13.43 4.26 5.58
CA ARG A 109 -14.07 5.57 5.47
C ARG A 109 -12.98 6.61 5.30
N LEU A 110 -13.05 7.34 4.20
CA LEU A 110 -12.09 8.34 3.84
C LEU A 110 -12.77 9.71 3.79
N THR A 111 -12.11 10.70 4.37
CA THR A 111 -12.52 12.10 4.26
C THR A 111 -11.29 12.93 3.90
N PRO A 112 -11.37 13.79 2.87
CA PRO A 112 -10.28 14.70 2.57
C PRO A 112 -10.07 15.67 3.73
N LEU A 113 -8.81 15.97 4.05
CA LEU A 113 -8.42 16.96 5.04
C LEU A 113 -8.12 18.29 4.36
N GLY A 114 -8.63 19.40 4.93
CA GLY A 114 -8.41 20.73 4.38
C GLY A 114 -9.26 21.05 3.16
N THR A 115 -8.98 22.21 2.55
CA THR A 115 -9.74 22.78 1.43
C THR A 115 -9.00 22.69 0.09
N ASP A 116 -7.79 22.15 0.08
CA ASP A 116 -6.88 22.19 -1.07
C ASP A 116 -7.14 21.10 -2.12
N TRP A 117 -8.19 20.32 -1.93
CA TRP A 117 -8.58 19.28 -2.85
C TRP A 117 -9.35 19.83 -4.04
N PRO A 118 -9.15 19.27 -5.26
CA PRO A 118 -9.94 19.66 -6.43
C PRO A 118 -11.43 19.61 -6.17
N ALA A 119 -12.19 20.51 -6.78
CA ALA A 119 -13.63 20.51 -6.69
C ALA A 119 -14.20 19.15 -7.12
N GLY A 120 -15.07 18.56 -6.27
CA GLY A 120 -15.67 17.26 -6.51
C GLY A 120 -14.96 16.09 -5.81
N VAL A 121 -13.81 16.29 -5.17
CA VAL A 121 -13.23 15.28 -4.28
C VAL A 121 -14.10 15.19 -3.02
N CYS A 122 -14.70 14.04 -2.83
CA CYS A 122 -15.58 13.76 -1.69
C CYS A 122 -15.04 12.56 -0.89
N GLY A 123 -15.63 12.36 0.29
CA GLY A 123 -15.32 11.19 1.10
C GLY A 123 -15.71 9.89 0.37
N LEU A 124 -14.96 8.84 0.62
CA LEU A 124 -15.22 7.49 0.13
C LEU A 124 -15.56 6.59 1.32
N ARG A 125 -16.61 5.79 1.17
CA ARG A 125 -16.88 4.65 2.05
C ARG A 125 -16.91 3.39 1.19
N HIS A 126 -16.00 2.48 1.45
CA HIS A 126 -15.91 1.25 0.69
C HIS A 126 -15.57 0.06 1.60
N ARG A 127 -16.20 -1.08 1.32
CA ARG A 127 -15.88 -2.34 1.97
C ARG A 127 -14.87 -3.09 1.12
N LEU A 128 -13.61 -2.99 1.49
CA LEU A 128 -12.51 -3.70 0.88
C LEU A 128 -12.57 -5.19 1.22
N ARG A 129 -12.47 -6.04 0.22
CA ARG A 129 -12.34 -7.49 0.34
C ARG A 129 -10.88 -7.90 0.20
N ALA A 130 -10.56 -9.12 0.60
CA ALA A 130 -9.24 -9.70 0.34
C ALA A 130 -8.93 -9.65 -1.17
N GLY A 131 -7.74 -9.16 -1.52
CA GLY A 131 -7.30 -8.97 -2.90
C GLY A 131 -7.59 -7.59 -3.50
N GLU A 132 -8.58 -6.84 -3.01
CA GLU A 132 -8.80 -5.45 -3.42
C GLU A 132 -7.71 -4.54 -2.81
N VAL A 133 -7.27 -3.56 -3.57
CA VAL A 133 -6.29 -2.57 -3.13
C VAL A 133 -6.92 -1.19 -3.09
N LEU A 134 -6.80 -0.51 -1.96
CA LEU A 134 -7.20 0.88 -1.79
C LEU A 134 -5.96 1.76 -1.81
N PHE A 135 -5.90 2.69 -2.76
CA PHE A 135 -4.93 3.77 -2.78
C PHE A 135 -5.48 4.98 -2.01
N LEU A 136 -4.66 5.51 -1.12
CA LEU A 136 -4.93 6.64 -0.25
C LEU A 136 -3.88 7.71 -0.48
N PRO A 137 -4.20 8.83 -1.11
CA PRO A 137 -3.28 9.96 -1.16
C PRO A 137 -3.04 10.55 0.24
N ALA A 138 -1.86 11.12 0.45
CA ALA A 138 -1.61 11.95 1.62
C ALA A 138 -2.66 13.07 1.73
N GLY A 139 -3.02 13.47 2.95
CA GLY A 139 -4.03 14.51 3.19
C GLY A 139 -5.47 13.99 3.27
N PHE A 140 -5.67 12.69 3.32
CA PHE A 140 -6.95 12.10 3.73
C PHE A 140 -6.94 11.71 5.21
N ASN A 141 -8.12 11.69 5.79
CA ASN A 141 -8.37 11.01 7.06
C ASN A 141 -8.95 9.62 6.74
N CYS A 142 -8.38 8.57 7.34
CA CYS A 142 -8.79 7.20 7.09
C CYS A 142 -9.23 6.52 8.40
N ALA A 143 -10.48 6.06 8.44
CA ALA A 143 -10.99 5.19 9.49
C ALA A 143 -11.22 3.79 8.92
N LEU A 144 -10.73 2.77 9.64
CA LEU A 144 -10.95 1.36 9.30
C LEU A 144 -11.83 0.71 10.35
N SER A 145 -12.78 -0.09 9.92
CA SER A 145 -13.59 -0.93 10.81
C SER A 145 -13.81 -2.31 10.20
N THR A 146 -14.04 -3.32 11.04
CA THR A 146 -14.30 -4.67 10.57
C THR A 146 -15.30 -5.39 11.48
N ARG A 147 -16.10 -6.30 10.91
CA ARG A 147 -17.01 -7.17 11.65
C ARG A 147 -16.35 -8.47 12.11
N SER A 148 -15.30 -8.90 11.44
CA SER A 148 -14.51 -10.08 11.74
C SER A 148 -13.04 -9.73 11.65
N GLN A 149 -12.17 -10.48 12.32
CA GLN A 149 -10.73 -10.24 12.24
C GLN A 149 -10.25 -10.17 10.79
N ALA A 150 -9.47 -9.14 10.47
CA ALA A 150 -8.86 -8.94 9.16
C ALA A 150 -7.35 -8.75 9.27
N LEU A 151 -6.63 -9.22 8.26
CA LEU A 151 -5.20 -8.97 8.06
C LEU A 151 -5.02 -8.06 6.86
N VAL A 152 -4.35 -6.93 7.07
CA VAL A 152 -4.12 -5.91 6.04
C VAL A 152 -2.62 -5.70 5.87
N LEU A 153 -2.13 -5.67 4.65
CA LEU A 153 -0.81 -5.15 4.31
C LEU A 153 -0.95 -3.67 3.98
N GLU A 154 -0.23 -2.84 4.72
CA GLU A 154 -0.12 -1.41 4.52
C GLU A 154 1.23 -1.10 3.88
N LEU A 155 1.21 -0.37 2.76
CA LEU A 155 2.39 0.05 2.02
C LEU A 155 2.41 1.57 2.00
N THR A 156 3.32 2.18 2.75
CA THR A 156 3.48 3.64 2.81
C THR A 156 4.59 4.08 1.88
N LEU A 157 4.29 5.05 1.03
CA LEU A 157 5.20 5.61 0.03
C LEU A 157 5.79 6.92 0.56
N SER A 158 7.10 7.05 0.55
CA SER A 158 7.81 8.27 0.88
C SER A 158 8.60 8.75 -0.32
N ARG A 159 8.60 10.05 -0.60
CA ARG A 159 9.48 10.59 -1.63
C ARG A 159 10.92 10.21 -1.28
N ARG A 160 11.67 9.72 -2.25
CA ARG A 160 13.13 9.58 -2.09
C ARG A 160 13.70 10.99 -1.94
N GLU A 161 14.32 11.27 -0.80
CA GLU A 161 15.15 12.46 -0.71
C GLU A 161 16.27 12.32 -1.74
N PRO A 162 16.48 13.33 -2.61
CA PRO A 162 17.65 13.32 -3.47
C PRO A 162 18.87 13.22 -2.55
N ASP A 163 19.71 12.21 -2.78
CA ASP A 163 20.98 12.05 -2.09
C ASP A 163 21.63 13.43 -1.92
N GLN A 164 21.82 13.87 -0.70
CA GLN A 164 22.68 15.01 -0.42
C GLN A 164 24.06 14.61 -0.92
N VAL A 165 24.33 14.94 -2.17
CA VAL A 165 25.69 14.91 -2.71
C VAL A 165 26.52 15.73 -1.73
N ALA A 166 27.27 15.01 -0.90
CA ALA A 166 28.23 15.58 0.01
C ALA A 166 29.14 16.51 -0.80
N THR A 167 28.83 17.79 -0.78
CA THR A 167 29.73 18.84 -1.23
C THR A 167 30.85 18.96 -0.21
N ASP A 168 31.71 17.94 -0.19
CA ASP A 168 33.04 18.07 0.37
C ASP A 168 33.85 18.97 -0.56
N ARG A 169 33.55 20.26 -0.49
CA ARG A 169 34.46 21.28 -1.02
C ARG A 169 35.53 21.48 0.02
N GLY A 170 36.61 20.69 -0.12
CA GLY A 170 37.90 20.96 0.51
C GLY A 170 38.22 22.43 0.37
N SER A 171 38.34 23.13 1.49
CA SER A 171 38.97 24.43 1.58
C SER A 171 40.43 24.26 1.23
N PRO A 172 40.96 25.00 0.24
CA PRO A 172 42.41 25.13 0.13
C PRO A 172 42.92 26.10 1.19
N VAL A 173 43.95 25.67 1.88
CA VAL A 173 44.82 26.48 2.70
C VAL A 173 45.77 27.28 1.83
#